data_abdcfde22ff50013e9f6d15fea675daa
#
_entry.id   abdcfde22ff50013e9f6d15fea675daa
#
_cell.length_a   1.000
_cell.length_b   1.000
_cell.length_c   1.000
_cell.angle_alpha   90.00
_cell.angle_beta   90.00
_cell.angle_gamma   90.00
#
_symmetry.space_group_name_H-M   'P 1'
#
loop_
_entity.id
_entity.type
_entity.pdbx_description
1 polymer ?
#
loop_
_entity_poly.entity_id
_entity_poly.type
_entity_poly.pdbx_seq_one_letter_code
_entity_poly.pdbx_strand_id
1 'polypeptide(L)'
;MRLHRGDSGNPLFPYHNESCGGLTDPAACNHTHDEVCGYVRAKDGTPCTYVCEVCNPQDSGNPATPSDAQPEECTCETLCTEEEINGDCPVCSVEGAELDKVCVGAAPMLPVTVLAAENDRPYSLYVGNTNIASTIYPDNAAYWTSSDGGTNWTSQLEKPTGDSYIHYNGQDTLTLHNANIQGQYDSSNRYSGYGIYAVGAPGSAVSLTIQLEGTNTVSGWSGIFVHADDGAASLSISGTGSLATEGTGGISFSGIVVQGNGGKAELTINNVDVTATNTSDYAQGILLQSADSSPATLTVNGGELTASGQRAGIKYVFGSSGTGGGTPTVTVSNNAIVQANGGISDDSSTDIQIGADSNESNGGIVWNGKVGTVYGDVTLQEDLKIGEGESLTLEIIM
;
A
#
# COMPACT_ATOMS: atom_id res chain seq x y z
N MET A 1 -19.82 40.27 -12.45
CA MET A 1 -19.02 39.08 -12.78
C MET A 1 -18.47 38.52 -11.48
N ARG A 2 -19.13 37.50 -10.92
CA ARG A 2 -18.75 36.90 -9.63
C ARG A 2 -17.92 35.63 -9.91
N LEU A 3 -16.66 35.69 -9.58
CA LEU A 3 -15.77 34.54 -9.56
C LEU A 3 -16.18 33.65 -8.38
N HIS A 4 -16.68 32.46 -8.64
CA HIS A 4 -16.74 31.40 -7.64
C HIS A 4 -15.32 30.86 -7.44
N ARG A 5 -14.74 31.15 -6.29
CA ARG A 5 -13.58 30.46 -5.77
C ARG A 5 -14.01 29.04 -5.41
N GLY A 6 -13.53 28.04 -6.12
CA GLY A 6 -13.50 26.67 -5.63
C GLY A 6 -12.47 26.56 -4.52
N ASP A 7 -12.86 25.90 -3.43
CA ASP A 7 -12.01 25.63 -2.26
C ASP A 7 -10.97 24.56 -2.54
N SER A 8 -10.00 24.86 -3.35
CA SER A 8 -8.67 24.22 -3.36
C SER A 8 -7.82 25.09 -4.27
N GLY A 9 -6.76 25.67 -3.70
CA GLY A 9 -5.91 26.65 -4.36
C GLY A 9 -5.04 26.09 -5.49
N ASN A 10 -5.58 25.24 -6.36
CA ASN A 10 -4.94 24.76 -7.56
C ASN A 10 -5.51 25.54 -8.75
N PRO A 11 -4.67 26.17 -9.59
CA PRO A 11 -5.15 26.77 -10.81
C PRO A 11 -5.79 25.67 -11.69
N LEU A 12 -7.00 25.97 -12.18
CA LEU A 12 -7.73 25.13 -13.12
C LEU A 12 -6.92 25.06 -14.43
N PHE A 13 -6.07 24.06 -14.56
CA PHE A 13 -5.52 23.68 -15.85
C PHE A 13 -6.62 22.94 -16.62
N PRO A 14 -6.85 23.26 -17.91
CA PRO A 14 -7.71 22.45 -18.73
C PRO A 14 -7.06 21.07 -18.89
N TYR A 15 -7.77 20.02 -18.48
CA TYR A 15 -7.32 18.65 -18.66
C TYR A 15 -7.31 18.31 -20.14
N HIS A 16 -6.12 18.07 -20.69
CA HIS A 16 -5.96 17.44 -21.98
C HIS A 16 -6.02 15.94 -21.79
N ASN A 17 -6.92 15.27 -22.46
CA ASN A 17 -6.96 13.82 -22.54
C ASN A 17 -6.93 13.40 -24.02
N GLU A 18 -6.79 12.12 -24.29
CA GLU A 18 -6.71 11.58 -25.64
C GLU A 18 -7.92 11.94 -26.52
N SER A 19 -9.11 12.07 -25.92
CA SER A 19 -10.32 12.52 -26.63
C SER A 19 -10.29 13.99 -27.05
N CYS A 20 -9.37 14.78 -26.49
CA CYS A 20 -9.19 16.19 -26.85
C CYS A 20 -8.07 16.41 -27.88
N GLY A 21 -7.36 15.35 -28.31
CA GLY A 21 -6.26 15.46 -29.27
C GLY A 21 -5.04 16.25 -28.78
N GLY A 22 -4.99 16.59 -27.50
CA GLY A 22 -3.89 17.35 -26.88
C GLY A 22 -2.90 16.43 -26.16
N LEU A 23 -1.71 16.94 -25.84
CA LEU A 23 -0.73 16.26 -25.01
C LEU A 23 -1.31 16.11 -23.59
N THR A 24 -1.13 14.93 -23.00
CA THR A 24 -1.57 14.63 -21.63
C THR A 24 -0.72 15.33 -20.56
N ASP A 25 0.49 15.80 -20.93
CA ASP A 25 1.38 16.52 -20.03
C ASP A 25 1.21 18.04 -20.20
N PRO A 26 0.60 18.75 -19.22
CA PRO A 26 0.46 20.19 -19.26
C PRO A 26 1.81 20.93 -19.22
N ALA A 27 2.91 20.29 -18.78
CA ALA A 27 4.24 20.88 -18.78
C ALA A 27 4.85 20.93 -20.19
N ALA A 28 4.35 20.15 -21.14
CA ALA A 28 4.78 20.17 -22.54
C ALA A 28 4.08 21.29 -23.35
N CYS A 29 2.97 21.84 -22.85
CA CYS A 29 2.25 22.94 -23.47
C CYS A 29 2.69 24.28 -22.86
N ASN A 30 3.34 25.12 -23.63
CA ASN A 30 3.92 26.39 -23.18
C ASN A 30 3.06 27.62 -23.42
N HIS A 31 1.78 27.48 -23.75
CA HIS A 31 0.84 28.57 -23.95
C HIS A 31 -0.44 28.38 -23.13
N THR A 32 -1.18 29.47 -22.90
CA THR A 32 -2.47 29.44 -22.22
C THR A 32 -3.58 29.25 -23.24
N HIS A 33 -4.42 28.24 -23.05
CA HIS A 33 -5.57 27.99 -23.91
C HIS A 33 -6.64 29.04 -23.66
N ASP A 34 -6.97 29.84 -24.69
CA ASP A 34 -7.99 30.86 -24.69
C ASP A 34 -8.74 30.89 -26.01
N GLU A 35 -9.62 31.85 -26.17
CA GLU A 35 -10.37 32.03 -27.42
C GLU A 35 -9.50 32.34 -28.66
N VAL A 36 -8.27 32.82 -28.47
CA VAL A 36 -7.36 33.15 -29.53
C VAL A 36 -6.74 31.90 -30.17
N CYS A 37 -6.49 30.87 -29.37
CA CYS A 37 -6.04 29.58 -29.90
C CYS A 37 -7.19 28.66 -30.35
N GLY A 38 -8.43 29.14 -30.32
CA GLY A 38 -9.61 28.36 -30.75
C GLY A 38 -10.15 27.38 -29.71
N TYR A 39 -9.63 27.41 -28.47
CA TYR A 39 -10.08 26.53 -27.44
C TYR A 39 -11.53 26.83 -27.03
N VAL A 40 -12.39 25.82 -27.11
CA VAL A 40 -13.77 25.87 -26.59
C VAL A 40 -13.90 24.77 -25.53
N ARG A 41 -14.22 25.17 -24.31
CA ARG A 41 -14.38 24.21 -23.20
C ARG A 41 -15.44 23.18 -23.54
N ALA A 42 -15.10 21.89 -23.43
CA ALA A 42 -16.05 20.80 -23.61
C ALA A 42 -17.21 20.90 -22.59
N LYS A 43 -18.43 20.61 -23.02
CA LYS A 43 -19.59 20.42 -22.13
C LYS A 43 -19.66 18.95 -21.76
N ASP A 44 -20.09 18.66 -20.53
CA ASP A 44 -20.28 17.30 -20.06
C ASP A 44 -21.07 16.45 -21.07
N GLY A 45 -20.52 15.32 -21.47
CA GLY A 45 -21.11 14.38 -22.41
C GLY A 45 -20.89 14.69 -23.90
N THR A 46 -20.12 15.72 -24.27
CA THR A 46 -19.78 16.01 -25.66
C THR A 46 -18.28 15.75 -25.88
N PRO A 47 -17.87 14.88 -26.84
CA PRO A 47 -16.47 14.69 -27.16
C PRO A 47 -15.81 16.00 -27.59
N CYS A 48 -14.62 16.28 -27.10
CA CYS A 48 -13.85 17.44 -27.52
C CYS A 48 -13.27 17.17 -28.91
N THR A 49 -13.54 18.05 -29.88
CA THR A 49 -13.03 17.94 -31.25
C THR A 49 -11.86 18.92 -31.53
N TYR A 50 -11.40 19.59 -30.46
CA TYR A 50 -10.34 20.59 -30.62
C TYR A 50 -8.96 19.93 -30.67
N VAL A 51 -8.18 20.27 -31.72
CA VAL A 51 -6.77 19.91 -31.86
C VAL A 51 -5.93 21.19 -31.75
N CYS A 52 -5.04 21.23 -30.77
CA CYS A 52 -4.14 22.38 -30.59
C CYS A 52 -2.92 22.26 -31.53
N GLU A 53 -2.84 23.12 -32.54
CA GLU A 53 -1.72 23.11 -33.52
C GLU A 53 -0.36 23.39 -32.87
N VAL A 54 -0.32 24.05 -31.72
CA VAL A 54 0.94 24.39 -31.04
C VAL A 54 1.46 23.17 -30.22
N CYS A 55 0.55 22.40 -29.65
CA CYS A 55 0.91 21.19 -28.85
C CYS A 55 1.02 19.94 -29.74
N ASN A 56 0.38 19.92 -30.93
CA ASN A 56 0.44 18.80 -31.87
C ASN A 56 0.79 19.31 -33.27
N PRO A 57 2.07 19.63 -33.55
CA PRO A 57 2.50 20.24 -34.83
C PRO A 57 2.50 19.27 -36.03
N GLN A 58 2.02 18.04 -35.89
CA GLN A 58 2.15 17.04 -36.97
C GLN A 58 0.99 16.95 -37.95
N ASP A 59 -0.08 17.73 -37.81
CA ASP A 59 -1.24 17.63 -38.73
C ASP A 59 -1.54 18.88 -39.55
N SER A 60 -0.54 19.62 -39.99
CA SER A 60 -0.73 20.62 -41.04
C SER A 60 -0.55 20.01 -42.43
N GLY A 61 -1.52 19.25 -42.92
CA GLY A 61 -1.54 18.89 -44.33
C GLY A 61 -2.01 17.50 -44.69
N ASN A 62 -3.24 17.29 -44.77
CA ASN A 62 -4.06 16.57 -45.76
C ASN A 62 -5.29 15.88 -45.11
N PRO A 63 -6.51 16.11 -45.56
CA PRO A 63 -7.62 15.31 -45.10
C PRO A 63 -7.52 13.90 -45.71
N ALA A 64 -6.91 12.97 -45.00
CA ALA A 64 -6.97 11.58 -45.35
C ALA A 64 -8.37 11.04 -45.01
N THR A 65 -9.06 10.52 -46.00
CA THR A 65 -10.23 9.68 -45.87
C THR A 65 -9.98 8.59 -44.82
N PRO A 66 -10.95 8.25 -43.94
CA PRO A 66 -10.79 7.17 -43.01
C PRO A 66 -10.68 5.84 -43.75
N SER A 67 -9.48 5.31 -43.77
CA SER A 67 -9.26 3.90 -44.11
C SER A 67 -9.42 3.13 -42.80
N ASP A 68 -10.46 2.29 -42.72
CA ASP A 68 -10.72 1.32 -41.65
C ASP A 68 -9.70 0.16 -41.64
N ALA A 69 -8.42 0.46 -41.65
CA ALA A 69 -7.39 -0.55 -41.44
C ALA A 69 -6.70 -0.21 -40.08
N GLN A 70 -7.05 -0.96 -39.04
CA GLN A 70 -6.20 -1.06 -37.86
C GLN A 70 -4.77 -1.39 -38.33
N PRO A 71 -3.72 -0.77 -37.75
CA PRO A 71 -2.37 -1.21 -38.03
C PRO A 71 -2.26 -2.68 -37.67
N GLU A 72 -1.83 -3.50 -38.62
CA GLU A 72 -1.64 -4.94 -38.41
C GLU A 72 -0.55 -5.11 -37.34
N GLU A 73 -0.88 -5.79 -36.24
CA GLU A 73 0.04 -6.06 -35.14
C GLU A 73 0.93 -7.26 -35.48
N CYS A 74 2.19 -7.22 -35.03
CA CYS A 74 3.11 -8.34 -35.17
C CYS A 74 2.60 -9.55 -34.40
N THR A 75 2.41 -10.68 -35.09
CA THR A 75 1.87 -11.92 -34.51
C THR A 75 2.95 -12.98 -34.22
N CYS A 76 4.24 -12.60 -34.23
CA CYS A 76 5.34 -13.51 -33.98
C CYS A 76 5.46 -13.88 -32.50
N GLU A 77 5.56 -15.18 -32.19
CA GLU A 77 5.84 -15.69 -30.83
C GLU A 77 7.32 -15.52 -30.44
N THR A 78 8.21 -15.37 -31.40
CA THR A 78 9.65 -15.12 -31.23
C THR A 78 10.11 -13.98 -32.12
N LEU A 79 11.17 -13.26 -31.72
CA LEU A 79 11.75 -12.20 -32.52
C LEU A 79 12.18 -12.73 -33.89
N CYS A 80 11.68 -12.11 -34.99
CA CYS A 80 12.18 -12.35 -36.32
C CYS A 80 13.60 -11.76 -36.48
N THR A 81 14.48 -12.49 -37.11
CA THR A 81 15.80 -12.02 -37.53
C THR A 81 15.87 -12.02 -39.04
N GLU A 82 16.90 -11.36 -39.58
CA GLU A 82 17.12 -11.35 -41.07
C GLU A 82 17.28 -12.77 -41.66
N GLU A 83 17.65 -13.75 -40.82
CA GLU A 83 17.85 -15.14 -41.22
C GLU A 83 16.61 -16.01 -41.01
N GLU A 84 15.69 -15.62 -40.09
CA GLU A 84 14.45 -16.32 -39.78
C GLU A 84 13.28 -15.35 -39.66
N ILE A 85 12.65 -15.05 -40.79
CA ILE A 85 11.44 -14.21 -40.86
C ILE A 85 10.20 -15.12 -40.84
N ASN A 86 9.25 -14.84 -39.96
CA ASN A 86 7.95 -15.50 -39.99
C ASN A 86 7.15 -14.95 -41.20
N GLY A 87 7.06 -15.74 -42.24
CA GLY A 87 6.37 -15.38 -43.49
C GLY A 87 4.86 -15.20 -43.38
N ASP A 88 4.26 -15.66 -42.28
CA ASP A 88 2.83 -15.52 -41.98
C ASP A 88 2.54 -14.26 -41.13
N CYS A 89 3.55 -13.52 -40.67
CA CYS A 89 3.36 -12.30 -39.92
C CYS A 89 3.13 -11.11 -40.86
N PRO A 90 1.98 -10.41 -40.81
CA PRO A 90 1.66 -9.32 -41.71
C PRO A 90 2.60 -8.11 -41.63
N VAL A 91 3.33 -7.98 -40.52
CA VAL A 91 4.27 -6.89 -40.25
C VAL A 91 5.70 -7.25 -40.60
N CYS A 92 6.17 -8.45 -40.19
CA CYS A 92 7.56 -8.86 -40.36
C CYS A 92 7.86 -9.41 -41.77
N SER A 93 6.85 -9.88 -42.50
CA SER A 93 6.98 -10.42 -43.85
C SER A 93 7.02 -9.36 -44.96
N VAL A 94 6.87 -8.08 -44.62
CA VAL A 94 6.90 -6.98 -45.61
C VAL A 94 8.35 -6.76 -46.09
N GLU A 95 8.57 -6.71 -47.40
CA GLU A 95 9.89 -6.48 -47.98
C GLU A 95 10.44 -5.10 -47.57
N GLY A 96 11.58 -5.07 -46.86
CA GLY A 96 12.18 -3.87 -46.31
C GLY A 96 11.73 -3.48 -44.91
N ALA A 97 11.03 -4.37 -44.17
CA ALA A 97 10.70 -4.16 -42.78
C ALA A 97 11.98 -4.04 -41.91
N GLU A 98 12.10 -2.96 -41.15
CA GLU A 98 13.17 -2.81 -40.17
C GLU A 98 12.81 -3.66 -38.94
N LEU A 99 13.23 -4.94 -38.91
CA LEU A 99 12.82 -5.96 -37.96
C LEU A 99 13.11 -5.61 -36.50
N ASP A 100 14.15 -4.80 -36.26
CA ASP A 100 14.50 -4.25 -34.96
C ASP A 100 13.50 -3.22 -34.40
N LYS A 101 12.64 -2.68 -35.28
CA LYS A 101 11.63 -1.69 -34.91
C LYS A 101 10.19 -2.21 -34.94
N VAL A 102 9.92 -3.22 -35.77
CA VAL A 102 8.54 -3.70 -36.02
C VAL A 102 8.28 -5.09 -35.46
N CYS A 103 9.31 -5.92 -35.32
CA CYS A 103 9.17 -7.22 -34.71
C CYS A 103 9.46 -7.14 -33.19
N VAL A 104 8.46 -6.77 -32.43
CA VAL A 104 8.44 -7.05 -30.99
C VAL A 104 8.01 -8.52 -30.83
N GLY A 105 8.96 -9.45 -30.95
CA GLY A 105 8.66 -10.83 -30.59
C GLY A 105 7.91 -10.84 -29.28
N ALA A 106 6.93 -11.74 -29.12
CA ALA A 106 6.11 -11.81 -27.92
C ALA A 106 6.99 -12.11 -26.70
N ALA A 107 7.71 -11.09 -26.23
CA ALA A 107 7.85 -10.96 -24.79
C ALA A 107 6.40 -11.02 -24.27
N PRO A 108 6.08 -11.90 -23.28
CA PRO A 108 4.74 -11.90 -22.72
C PRO A 108 4.46 -10.42 -22.41
N MET A 109 3.54 -9.81 -23.14
CA MET A 109 3.00 -8.53 -22.77
C MET A 109 2.34 -8.80 -21.43
N LEU A 110 3.10 -8.58 -20.36
CA LEU A 110 2.47 -8.29 -19.08
C LEU A 110 1.44 -7.22 -19.43
N PRO A 111 0.17 -7.42 -19.10
CA PRO A 111 -0.86 -6.47 -19.48
C PRO A 111 -0.28 -5.11 -19.11
N VAL A 112 -0.15 -4.22 -20.10
CA VAL A 112 0.13 -2.81 -19.88
C VAL A 112 -1.07 -2.37 -19.04
N THR A 113 -0.89 -2.42 -17.74
CA THR A 113 -1.87 -1.84 -16.84
C THR A 113 -1.78 -0.37 -17.14
N VAL A 114 -2.73 0.13 -17.92
CA VAL A 114 -2.90 1.56 -18.16
C VAL A 114 -2.80 2.17 -16.78
N LEU A 115 -1.78 3.01 -16.59
CA LEU A 115 -1.60 3.75 -15.37
C LEU A 115 -2.93 4.37 -14.99
N ALA A 116 -3.53 3.89 -13.92
CA ALA A 116 -4.64 4.59 -13.32
C ALA A 116 -4.17 6.04 -13.13
N ALA A 117 -4.94 6.98 -13.62
CA ALA A 117 -4.67 8.40 -13.43
C ALA A 117 -4.38 8.64 -11.94
N GLU A 118 -3.60 9.66 -11.58
CA GLU A 118 -3.27 9.98 -10.17
C GLU A 118 -4.47 9.93 -9.22
N ASN A 119 -5.69 10.09 -9.76
CA ASN A 119 -6.96 10.04 -9.05
C ASN A 119 -7.51 8.61 -8.83
N ASP A 120 -6.95 7.58 -9.46
CA ASP A 120 -7.42 6.20 -9.32
C ASP A 120 -6.63 5.41 -8.26
N ARG A 121 -5.66 6.03 -7.59
CA ARG A 121 -4.96 5.39 -6.48
C ARG A 121 -5.84 5.39 -5.25
N PRO A 122 -6.08 4.23 -4.65
CA PRO A 122 -7.01 4.13 -3.52
C PRO A 122 -6.50 4.85 -2.27
N TYR A 123 -5.19 5.13 -2.18
CA TYR A 123 -4.59 5.77 -1.00
C TYR A 123 -3.23 6.39 -1.30
N SER A 124 -2.78 7.29 -0.41
CA SER A 124 -1.42 7.83 -0.39
C SER A 124 -0.55 6.99 0.55
N LEU A 125 0.71 6.75 0.18
CA LEU A 125 1.66 5.98 0.96
C LEU A 125 2.92 6.81 1.24
N TYR A 126 3.15 7.08 2.51
CA TYR A 126 4.33 7.78 3.01
C TYR A 126 5.28 6.79 3.68
N VAL A 127 6.57 6.89 3.39
CA VAL A 127 7.65 6.18 4.08
C VAL A 127 8.64 7.22 4.59
N GLY A 128 8.80 7.29 5.92
CA GLY A 128 9.42 8.45 6.54
C GLY A 128 8.68 9.73 6.11
N ASN A 129 9.40 10.73 5.63
CA ASN A 129 8.81 11.99 5.18
C ASN A 129 8.48 12.01 3.67
N THR A 130 8.65 10.89 2.96
CA THR A 130 8.50 10.83 1.51
C THR A 130 7.18 10.17 1.10
N ASN A 131 6.38 10.84 0.26
CA ASN A 131 5.22 10.23 -0.38
C ASN A 131 5.68 9.39 -1.58
N ILE A 132 5.77 8.08 -1.39
CA ILE A 132 6.25 7.15 -2.42
C ILE A 132 5.16 6.79 -3.45
N ALA A 133 3.88 6.97 -3.10
CA ALA A 133 2.78 6.72 -4.03
C ALA A 133 2.60 7.86 -5.06
N SER A 134 3.18 9.04 -4.84
CA SER A 134 3.07 10.18 -5.76
C SER A 134 4.05 10.09 -6.95
N THR A 135 5.06 9.23 -6.88
CA THR A 135 6.06 9.11 -7.93
C THR A 135 5.56 8.19 -9.03
N ILE A 136 5.38 8.74 -10.21
CA ILE A 136 4.94 8.02 -11.40
C ILE A 136 6.18 7.59 -12.18
N TYR A 137 6.43 6.30 -12.24
CA TYR A 137 7.35 5.69 -13.19
C TYR A 137 6.57 4.94 -14.27
N PRO A 138 7.08 4.79 -15.47
CA PRO A 138 6.40 4.12 -16.56
C PRO A 138 5.89 2.71 -16.20
N ASP A 139 6.59 2.02 -15.31
CA ASP A 139 6.28 0.64 -14.89
C ASP A 139 5.64 0.55 -13.49
N ASN A 140 5.25 1.66 -12.88
CA ASN A 140 4.64 1.75 -11.55
C ASN A 140 5.41 1.11 -10.38
N ALA A 141 6.56 0.56 -10.65
CA ALA A 141 7.43 -0.04 -9.64
C ALA A 141 8.66 0.84 -9.46
N ALA A 142 8.96 1.22 -8.23
CA ALA A 142 10.15 1.98 -7.91
C ALA A 142 10.87 1.38 -6.71
N TYR A 143 12.19 1.41 -6.78
CA TYR A 143 13.06 1.21 -5.65
C TYR A 143 13.41 2.56 -5.03
N TRP A 144 13.64 2.54 -3.73
CA TRP A 144 13.94 3.74 -2.97
C TRP A 144 15.07 3.45 -2.00
N THR A 145 15.98 4.39 -1.89
CA THR A 145 17.09 4.36 -0.92
C THR A 145 17.09 5.60 -0.07
N SER A 146 17.63 5.50 1.14
CA SER A 146 17.81 6.64 2.03
C SER A 146 19.28 6.84 2.35
N SER A 147 19.73 8.09 2.35
CA SER A 147 21.10 8.47 2.75
C SER A 147 21.16 9.18 4.10
N ASP A 148 20.01 9.44 4.73
CA ASP A 148 19.88 10.21 5.98
C ASP A 148 19.32 9.38 7.16
N GLY A 149 19.51 8.06 7.09
CA GLY A 149 19.10 7.15 8.16
C GLY A 149 17.63 6.76 8.11
N GLY A 150 16.96 6.92 6.97
CA GLY A 150 15.60 6.44 6.75
C GLY A 150 14.49 7.49 6.86
N THR A 151 14.84 8.78 6.96
CA THR A 151 13.87 9.87 7.06
C THR A 151 13.36 10.28 5.69
N ASN A 152 14.23 10.50 4.72
CA ASN A 152 13.88 10.85 3.36
C ASN A 152 14.36 9.76 2.39
N TRP A 153 13.53 9.48 1.38
CA TRP A 153 13.76 8.40 0.44
C TRP A 153 13.83 8.93 -0.99
N THR A 154 14.83 8.49 -1.73
CA THR A 154 15.04 8.87 -3.12
C THR A 154 14.77 7.68 -4.02
N SER A 155 13.95 7.89 -5.04
CA SER A 155 13.50 6.86 -5.96
C SER A 155 14.51 6.57 -7.07
N GLN A 156 14.51 5.33 -7.54
CA GLN A 156 15.26 4.87 -8.72
C GLN A 156 14.55 3.69 -9.38
N LEU A 157 14.77 3.52 -10.69
CA LEU A 157 14.11 2.45 -11.46
C LEU A 157 14.77 1.08 -11.24
N GLU A 158 16.08 1.06 -11.15
CA GLU A 158 16.83 -0.18 -11.01
C GLU A 158 16.95 -0.59 -9.54
N LYS A 159 16.96 -1.91 -9.31
CA LYS A 159 17.22 -2.46 -7.98
C LYS A 159 18.57 -1.96 -7.47
N PRO A 160 18.63 -1.37 -6.27
CA PRO A 160 19.88 -0.94 -5.67
C PRO A 160 20.88 -2.10 -5.51
N THR A 161 22.14 -1.79 -5.66
CA THR A 161 23.23 -2.75 -5.35
C THR A 161 23.58 -2.80 -3.87
N GLY A 162 23.06 -1.87 -3.08
CA GLY A 162 23.24 -1.80 -1.63
C GLY A 162 22.31 -2.74 -0.88
N ASP A 163 22.67 -3.04 0.38
CA ASP A 163 21.97 -4.01 1.22
C ASP A 163 20.68 -3.44 1.88
N SER A 164 20.35 -2.17 1.68
CA SER A 164 19.16 -1.54 2.26
C SER A 164 18.38 -0.74 1.23
N TYR A 165 17.12 -1.13 1.02
CA TYR A 165 16.19 -0.42 0.13
C TYR A 165 14.75 -0.77 0.47
N ILE A 166 13.82 -0.01 -0.09
CA ILE A 166 12.41 -0.38 -0.18
C ILE A 166 12.02 -0.47 -1.66
N HIS A 167 10.98 -1.25 -1.95
CA HIS A 167 10.39 -1.37 -3.27
C HIS A 167 8.88 -1.30 -3.15
N TYR A 168 8.24 -0.41 -3.92
CA TYR A 168 6.79 -0.31 -3.98
C TYR A 168 6.30 -0.73 -5.38
N ASN A 169 5.33 -1.64 -5.44
CA ASN A 169 4.80 -2.16 -6.70
C ASN A 169 3.86 -1.17 -7.43
N GLY A 170 3.62 0.01 -6.85
CA GLY A 170 2.71 1.01 -7.40
C GLY A 170 1.22 0.77 -7.09
N GLN A 171 0.87 -0.31 -6.40
CA GLN A 171 -0.52 -0.68 -6.06
C GLN A 171 -0.73 -0.81 -4.56
N ASP A 172 -0.31 -1.89 -3.96
CA ASP A 172 -0.61 -2.25 -2.58
C ASP A 172 0.54 -2.90 -1.81
N THR A 173 1.65 -3.23 -2.48
CA THR A 173 2.73 -3.99 -1.87
C THR A 173 4.01 -3.17 -1.73
N LEU A 174 4.46 -3.04 -0.48
CA LEU A 174 5.71 -2.43 -0.08
C LEU A 174 6.68 -3.51 0.42
N THR A 175 7.77 -3.74 -0.30
CA THR A 175 8.86 -4.62 0.16
C THR A 175 9.88 -3.81 0.94
N LEU A 176 10.25 -4.29 2.14
CA LEU A 176 11.31 -3.76 2.97
C LEU A 176 12.49 -4.73 2.94
N HIS A 177 13.65 -4.27 2.53
CA HIS A 177 14.87 -5.06 2.51
C HIS A 177 15.95 -4.41 3.39
N ASN A 178 16.17 -4.97 4.56
CA ASN A 178 17.07 -4.43 5.59
C ASN A 178 16.84 -2.92 5.83
N ALA A 179 15.58 -2.50 5.75
CA ALA A 179 15.22 -1.10 5.79
C ALA A 179 15.20 -0.56 7.22
N ASN A 180 15.79 0.61 7.42
CA ASN A 180 15.59 1.41 8.61
C ASN A 180 14.78 2.64 8.22
N ILE A 181 13.56 2.76 8.74
CA ILE A 181 12.62 3.83 8.39
C ILE A 181 12.34 4.67 9.63
N GLN A 182 12.46 6.00 9.49
CA GLN A 182 12.24 6.93 10.57
C GLN A 182 11.30 8.05 10.16
N GLY A 183 10.12 8.10 10.78
CA GLY A 183 9.23 9.25 10.69
C GLY A 183 9.72 10.39 11.54
N GLN A 184 9.97 11.53 10.93
CA GLN A 184 10.37 12.75 11.65
C GLN A 184 9.35 13.85 11.40
N TYR A 185 8.84 14.46 12.48
CA TYR A 185 7.88 15.55 12.35
C TYR A 185 8.44 16.74 11.59
N ASP A 186 7.71 17.14 10.56
CA ASP A 186 7.93 18.38 9.81
C ASP A 186 6.61 19.15 9.76
N SER A 187 6.58 20.36 10.27
CA SER A 187 5.38 21.21 10.32
C SER A 187 4.82 21.58 8.94
N SER A 188 5.61 21.43 7.87
CA SER A 188 5.19 21.66 6.50
C SER A 188 4.48 20.44 5.89
N ASN A 189 4.64 19.25 6.49
CA ASN A 189 4.03 17.99 6.03
C ASN A 189 3.24 17.34 7.17
N ARG A 190 1.92 17.46 7.14
CA ARG A 190 1.01 16.88 8.15
C ARG A 190 1.09 15.35 8.28
N TYR A 191 1.68 14.68 7.30
CA TYR A 191 1.84 13.23 7.27
C TYR A 191 3.26 12.79 7.69
N SER A 192 4.14 13.75 7.97
CA SER A 192 5.44 13.49 8.57
C SER A 192 5.28 13.03 10.02
N GLY A 193 6.29 12.38 10.53
CA GLY A 193 6.28 11.87 11.91
C GLY A 193 5.88 10.41 12.03
N TYR A 194 5.25 9.80 11.02
CA TYR A 194 5.00 8.36 10.97
C TYR A 194 6.14 7.64 10.25
N GLY A 195 6.45 6.41 10.67
CA GLY A 195 7.43 5.59 9.95
C GLY A 195 6.88 5.19 8.59
N ILE A 196 5.75 4.49 8.56
CA ILE A 196 4.96 4.18 7.36
C ILE A 196 3.53 4.66 7.59
N TYR A 197 2.99 5.44 6.67
CA TYR A 197 1.63 5.95 6.73
C TYR A 197 0.88 5.73 5.42
N ALA A 198 -0.11 4.85 5.43
CA ALA A 198 -1.05 4.65 4.32
C ALA A 198 -2.39 5.30 4.66
N VAL A 199 -2.85 6.23 3.84
CA VAL A 199 -4.10 6.98 4.09
C VAL A 199 -4.97 7.01 2.85
N GLY A 200 -6.22 6.56 3.00
CA GLY A 200 -7.23 6.55 1.94
C GLY A 200 -7.84 7.91 1.67
N ALA A 201 -8.37 8.08 0.47
CA ALA A 201 -9.31 9.15 0.19
C ALA A 201 -10.62 8.90 0.99
N PRO A 202 -11.39 9.94 1.34
CA PRO A 202 -12.67 9.76 2.01
C PRO A 202 -13.59 8.74 1.29
N GLY A 203 -14.11 7.77 2.02
CA GLY A 203 -14.94 6.69 1.49
C GLY A 203 -14.19 5.51 0.86
N SER A 204 -12.87 5.57 0.81
CA SER A 204 -12.04 4.50 0.21
C SER A 204 -11.48 3.56 1.28
N ALA A 205 -11.49 2.27 0.96
CA ALA A 205 -10.76 1.29 1.76
C ALA A 205 -9.24 1.41 1.53
N VAL A 206 -8.46 1.07 2.55
CA VAL A 206 -6.99 0.99 2.47
C VAL A 206 -6.54 -0.43 2.72
N SER A 207 -5.77 -0.99 1.80
CA SER A 207 -5.15 -2.31 1.94
C SER A 207 -3.67 -2.19 1.62
N LEU A 208 -2.82 -2.45 2.61
CA LEU A 208 -1.37 -2.43 2.46
C LEU A 208 -0.80 -3.81 2.77
N THR A 209 0.03 -4.32 1.87
CA THR A 209 0.86 -5.51 2.11
C THR A 209 2.31 -5.07 2.30
N ILE A 210 2.94 -5.51 3.38
CA ILE A 210 4.36 -5.34 3.63
C ILE A 210 5.04 -6.69 3.48
N GLN A 211 6.01 -6.76 2.58
CA GLN A 211 6.89 -7.91 2.41
C GLN A 211 8.25 -7.63 3.04
N LEU A 212 8.71 -8.55 3.88
CA LEU A 212 9.93 -8.42 4.65
C LEU A 212 11.05 -9.28 4.06
N GLU A 213 12.19 -8.68 3.84
CA GLU A 213 13.45 -9.35 3.53
C GLU A 213 14.53 -8.85 4.51
N GLY A 214 15.19 -9.77 5.21
CA GLY A 214 16.20 -9.43 6.23
C GLY A 214 15.62 -8.75 7.48
N THR A 215 16.35 -7.86 8.11
CA THR A 215 15.97 -7.21 9.37
C THR A 215 15.54 -5.78 9.15
N ASN A 216 14.29 -5.46 9.49
CA ASN A 216 13.69 -4.16 9.22
C ASN A 216 13.27 -3.45 10.50
N THR A 217 13.48 -2.14 10.54
CA THR A 217 13.05 -1.28 11.64
C THR A 217 12.22 -0.10 11.12
N VAL A 218 11.14 0.21 11.82
CA VAL A 218 10.25 1.31 11.45
C VAL A 218 9.85 2.07 12.69
N SER A 219 10.22 3.34 12.78
CA SER A 219 9.92 4.19 13.93
C SER A 219 9.27 5.51 13.55
N GLY A 220 8.49 6.07 14.46
CA GLY A 220 7.80 7.36 14.27
C GLY A 220 6.80 7.62 15.38
N TRP A 221 5.90 8.59 15.24
CA TRP A 221 4.76 8.74 16.15
C TRP A 221 4.00 7.43 16.30
N SER A 222 3.60 6.82 15.19
CA SER A 222 3.41 5.38 15.07
C SER A 222 4.47 4.82 14.14
N GLY A 223 4.93 3.60 14.41
CA GLY A 223 5.82 2.91 13.48
C GLY A 223 5.11 2.74 12.13
N ILE A 224 3.97 2.05 12.14
CA ILE A 224 3.11 1.86 10.96
C ILE A 224 1.70 2.35 11.28
N PHE A 225 1.11 3.13 10.37
CA PHE A 225 -0.29 3.56 10.47
C PHE A 225 -1.01 3.37 9.13
N VAL A 226 -2.02 2.50 9.11
CA VAL A 226 -2.93 2.29 7.97
C VAL A 226 -4.29 2.88 8.34
N HIS A 227 -4.75 3.87 7.58
CA HIS A 227 -5.92 4.67 7.93
C HIS A 227 -6.90 4.82 6.77
N ALA A 228 -8.15 4.45 7.00
CA ALA A 228 -9.29 4.71 6.12
C ALA A 228 -10.34 5.56 6.85
N ASP A 229 -10.63 6.77 6.34
CA ASP A 229 -11.55 7.73 6.99
C ASP A 229 -13.00 7.21 7.04
N ASP A 230 -13.53 6.75 5.92
CA ASP A 230 -14.91 6.22 5.81
C ASP A 230 -14.92 4.82 5.17
N GLY A 231 -13.83 4.06 5.34
CA GLY A 231 -13.65 2.75 4.73
C GLY A 231 -13.08 1.73 5.69
N ALA A 232 -12.85 0.53 5.17
CA ALA A 232 -12.13 -0.53 5.87
C ALA A 232 -10.61 -0.33 5.74
N ALA A 233 -9.85 -0.71 6.77
CA ALA A 233 -8.40 -0.72 6.75
C ALA A 233 -7.86 -2.14 6.95
N SER A 234 -6.88 -2.54 6.14
CA SER A 234 -6.19 -3.81 6.28
C SER A 234 -4.69 -3.67 6.10
N LEU A 235 -3.93 -4.38 6.91
CA LEU A 235 -2.49 -4.52 6.84
C LEU A 235 -2.12 -6.01 6.85
N SER A 236 -1.36 -6.45 5.85
CA SER A 236 -0.77 -7.78 5.81
C SER A 236 0.75 -7.68 5.87
N ILE A 237 1.39 -8.48 6.72
CA ILE A 237 2.84 -8.52 6.87
C ILE A 237 3.30 -9.96 6.63
N SER A 238 4.22 -10.15 5.70
CA SER A 238 4.73 -11.47 5.30
C SER A 238 6.17 -11.38 4.77
N GLY A 239 6.76 -12.50 4.40
CA GLY A 239 8.10 -12.54 3.79
C GLY A 239 9.03 -13.52 4.48
N THR A 240 10.35 -13.25 4.41
CA THR A 240 11.41 -14.10 4.98
C THR A 240 12.27 -13.36 6.00
N GLY A 241 11.88 -12.13 6.35
CA GLY A 241 12.59 -11.27 7.27
C GLY A 241 11.88 -11.07 8.61
N SER A 242 12.33 -10.09 9.36
CA SER A 242 11.73 -9.65 10.63
C SER A 242 11.45 -8.15 10.61
N LEU A 243 10.55 -7.72 11.50
CA LEU A 243 10.14 -6.32 11.62
C LEU A 243 10.08 -5.89 13.10
N ALA A 244 10.80 -4.82 13.41
CA ALA A 244 10.61 -4.10 14.66
C ALA A 244 9.97 -2.73 14.38
N THR A 245 8.81 -2.47 14.99
CA THR A 245 8.14 -1.17 14.91
C THR A 245 8.13 -0.48 16.25
N GLU A 246 8.40 0.83 16.25
CA GLU A 246 8.36 1.64 17.46
C GLU A 246 7.49 2.88 17.26
N GLY A 247 6.47 3.02 18.11
CA GLY A 247 5.72 4.27 18.27
C GLY A 247 6.35 5.14 19.36
N THR A 248 6.56 6.41 19.07
CA THR A 248 7.10 7.40 20.02
C THR A 248 6.06 8.44 20.44
N GLY A 249 4.90 8.45 19.79
CA GLY A 249 3.77 9.33 20.13
C GLY A 249 3.00 8.85 21.36
N GLY A 250 2.10 9.71 21.89
CA GLY A 250 1.28 9.42 23.06
C GLY A 250 0.07 8.51 22.77
N ILE A 251 -1.05 8.79 23.43
CA ILE A 251 -2.24 7.91 23.55
C ILE A 251 -2.80 7.31 22.26
N SER A 252 -2.75 8.05 21.17
CA SER A 252 -3.34 7.63 19.87
C SER A 252 -2.33 7.00 18.93
N PHE A 253 -1.11 6.79 19.39
CA PHE A 253 -0.03 6.27 18.58
C PHE A 253 0.47 4.94 19.15
N SER A 254 0.91 4.05 18.26
CA SER A 254 1.33 2.69 18.63
C SER A 254 2.49 2.24 17.73
N GLY A 255 3.11 1.11 18.04
CA GLY A 255 4.03 0.46 17.11
C GLY A 255 3.35 0.22 15.77
N ILE A 256 2.12 -0.34 15.80
CA ILE A 256 1.27 -0.54 14.61
C ILE A 256 -0.15 -0.04 14.92
N VAL A 257 -0.72 0.74 13.99
CA VAL A 257 -2.13 1.17 14.01
C VAL A 257 -2.81 0.74 12.72
N VAL A 258 -3.96 0.09 12.82
CA VAL A 258 -4.87 -0.16 11.69
C VAL A 258 -6.23 0.43 12.05
N GLN A 259 -6.66 1.44 11.30
CA GLN A 259 -7.85 2.23 11.61
C GLN A 259 -8.78 2.30 10.41
N GLY A 260 -9.94 1.64 10.51
CA GLY A 260 -11.02 1.66 9.53
C GLY A 260 -12.26 2.34 10.09
N ASN A 261 -12.36 3.67 10.00
CA ASN A 261 -13.42 4.44 10.64
C ASN A 261 -14.81 4.20 10.00
N GLY A 262 -14.88 3.77 8.75
CA GLY A 262 -16.13 3.40 8.07
C GLY A 262 -16.32 1.89 7.90
N GLY A 263 -15.44 1.05 8.46
CA GLY A 263 -15.49 -0.39 8.24
C GLY A 263 -14.64 -1.19 9.21
N LYS A 264 -14.24 -2.38 8.78
CA LYS A 264 -13.38 -3.28 9.55
C LYS A 264 -11.96 -2.77 9.68
N ALA A 265 -11.24 -3.24 10.70
CA ALA A 265 -9.80 -3.10 10.87
C ALA A 265 -9.16 -4.49 10.96
N GLU A 266 -8.23 -4.81 10.05
CA GLU A 266 -7.61 -6.13 9.97
C GLU A 266 -6.09 -6.03 9.95
N LEU A 267 -5.44 -6.79 10.81
CA LEU A 267 -4.00 -7.02 10.81
C LEU A 267 -3.73 -8.51 10.63
N THR A 268 -2.99 -8.87 9.59
CA THR A 268 -2.58 -10.26 9.34
C THR A 268 -1.06 -10.35 9.30
N ILE A 269 -0.49 -11.29 10.04
CA ILE A 269 0.95 -11.57 10.10
C ILE A 269 1.15 -13.03 9.67
N ASN A 270 1.97 -13.26 8.64
CA ASN A 270 2.16 -14.57 8.04
C ASN A 270 3.64 -14.98 8.05
N ASN A 271 3.97 -15.98 8.86
CA ASN A 271 5.29 -16.65 8.94
C ASN A 271 6.48 -15.70 9.06
N VAL A 272 6.34 -14.62 9.84
CA VAL A 272 7.39 -13.65 10.12
C VAL A 272 7.35 -13.23 11.58
N ASP A 273 8.49 -12.76 12.09
CA ASP A 273 8.59 -12.24 13.44
C ASP A 273 8.37 -10.71 13.42
N VAL A 274 7.42 -10.27 14.24
CA VAL A 274 7.07 -8.85 14.37
C VAL A 274 7.14 -8.42 15.84
N THR A 275 7.88 -7.36 16.10
CA THR A 275 7.88 -6.68 17.39
C THR A 275 7.26 -5.29 17.22
N ALA A 276 6.18 -5.01 17.94
CA ALA A 276 5.47 -3.73 17.91
C ALA A 276 5.46 -3.10 19.31
N THR A 277 6.17 -1.98 19.47
CA THR A 277 6.36 -1.33 20.75
C THR A 277 5.93 0.14 20.77
N ASN A 278 5.46 0.59 21.91
CA ASN A 278 5.40 2.02 22.23
C ASN A 278 5.65 2.20 23.73
N THR A 279 6.67 2.96 24.04
CA THR A 279 7.14 3.18 25.43
C THR A 279 6.53 4.42 26.09
N SER A 280 5.72 5.21 25.36
CA SER A 280 5.05 6.39 25.91
C SER A 280 3.96 6.02 26.91
N ASP A 281 3.70 6.89 27.87
CA ASP A 281 2.61 6.72 28.81
C ASP A 281 1.27 6.57 28.09
N TYR A 282 0.45 5.61 28.53
CA TYR A 282 -0.88 5.31 27.96
C TYR A 282 -0.90 4.79 26.51
N ALA A 283 0.23 4.47 25.94
CA ALA A 283 0.32 3.95 24.58
C ALA A 283 0.17 2.42 24.52
N GLN A 284 -0.05 1.90 23.34
CA GLN A 284 -0.23 0.50 23.02
C GLN A 284 0.86 0.03 22.05
N GLY A 285 1.20 -1.27 22.09
CA GLY A 285 2.04 -1.88 21.06
C GLY A 285 1.31 -1.90 19.71
N ILE A 286 0.07 -2.39 19.70
CA ILE A 286 -0.82 -2.46 18.53
C ILE A 286 -2.17 -1.84 18.88
N LEU A 287 -2.71 -1.05 17.96
CA LEU A 287 -4.08 -0.51 18.01
C LEU A 287 -4.86 -0.91 16.76
N LEU A 288 -5.99 -1.58 16.96
CA LEU A 288 -6.96 -1.90 15.92
C LEU A 288 -8.24 -1.13 16.19
N GLN A 289 -8.60 -0.22 15.29
CA GLN A 289 -9.82 0.59 15.41
C GLN A 289 -10.73 0.37 14.22
N SER A 290 -11.96 -0.07 14.45
CA SER A 290 -12.99 -0.27 13.42
C SER A 290 -14.20 0.63 13.66
N ALA A 291 -15.12 0.68 12.67
CA ALA A 291 -16.43 1.31 12.85
C ALA A 291 -17.26 0.58 13.91
N ASP A 292 -18.28 1.25 14.44
CA ASP A 292 -19.06 0.85 15.64
C ASP A 292 -19.48 -0.63 15.71
N SER A 293 -19.92 -1.21 14.61
CA SER A 293 -20.40 -2.61 14.58
C SER A 293 -19.57 -3.51 13.67
N SER A 294 -18.43 -3.02 13.22
CA SER A 294 -17.54 -3.75 12.33
C SER A 294 -16.50 -4.54 13.10
N PRO A 295 -16.02 -5.68 12.58
CA PRO A 295 -15.00 -6.45 13.25
C PRO A 295 -13.65 -5.74 13.27
N ALA A 296 -12.88 -5.97 14.34
CA ALA A 296 -11.47 -5.65 14.43
C ALA A 296 -10.70 -6.97 14.69
N THR A 297 -9.86 -7.36 13.73
CA THR A 297 -9.29 -8.71 13.69
C THR A 297 -7.78 -8.68 13.64
N LEU A 298 -7.14 -9.44 14.51
CA LEU A 298 -5.74 -9.82 14.44
C LEU A 298 -5.65 -11.29 14.04
N THR A 299 -4.94 -11.60 12.96
CA THR A 299 -4.61 -12.97 12.56
C THR A 299 -3.10 -13.15 12.54
N VAL A 300 -2.59 -14.16 13.25
CA VAL A 300 -1.18 -14.52 13.24
C VAL A 300 -1.06 -15.98 12.81
N ASN A 301 -0.49 -16.16 11.63
CA ASN A 301 -0.33 -17.45 10.99
C ASN A 301 1.15 -17.81 10.93
N GLY A 302 1.66 -18.51 11.94
CA GLY A 302 3.08 -18.80 12.12
C GLY A 302 3.91 -17.57 12.52
N GLY A 303 5.16 -17.81 12.94
CA GLY A 303 6.05 -16.78 13.46
C GLY A 303 5.70 -16.28 14.86
N GLU A 304 6.36 -15.22 15.29
CA GLU A 304 6.18 -14.63 16.61
C GLU A 304 5.74 -13.16 16.51
N LEU A 305 4.68 -12.80 17.21
CA LEU A 305 4.25 -11.43 17.43
C LEU A 305 4.49 -11.02 18.88
N THR A 306 5.38 -10.06 19.11
CA THR A 306 5.51 -9.38 20.41
C THR A 306 4.93 -7.96 20.31
N ALA A 307 3.88 -7.69 21.08
CA ALA A 307 3.26 -6.38 21.17
C ALA A 307 3.40 -5.82 22.60
N SER A 308 4.00 -4.65 22.75
CA SER A 308 4.30 -4.06 24.06
C SER A 308 3.89 -2.59 24.14
N GLY A 309 3.11 -2.25 25.16
CA GLY A 309 2.72 -0.88 25.47
C GLY A 309 2.41 -0.71 26.96
N GLN A 310 2.51 0.50 27.46
CA GLN A 310 2.25 0.83 28.87
C GLN A 310 0.79 0.55 29.28
N ARG A 311 -0.16 0.79 28.36
CA ARG A 311 -1.59 0.57 28.60
C ARG A 311 -2.04 -0.83 28.21
N ALA A 312 -1.59 -1.31 27.06
CA ALA A 312 -1.88 -2.65 26.55
C ALA A 312 -0.83 -3.07 25.51
N GLY A 313 -0.56 -4.37 25.39
CA GLY A 313 0.15 -4.90 24.24
C GLY A 313 -0.68 -4.72 22.98
N ILE A 314 -1.93 -5.18 23.00
CA ILE A 314 -2.89 -5.08 21.88
C ILE A 314 -4.17 -4.42 22.39
N LYS A 315 -4.65 -3.40 21.67
CA LYS A 315 -5.89 -2.70 22.00
C LYS A 315 -6.85 -2.65 20.83
N TYR A 316 -8.12 -2.89 21.14
CA TYR A 316 -9.24 -2.74 20.23
C TYR A 316 -10.06 -1.50 20.59
N VAL A 317 -10.51 -0.76 19.57
CA VAL A 317 -11.39 0.41 19.71
C VAL A 317 -12.50 0.32 18.65
N PHE A 318 -13.74 0.58 19.06
CA PHE A 318 -14.89 0.52 18.17
C PHE A 318 -15.58 1.88 18.11
N GLY A 319 -15.71 2.43 16.87
CA GLY A 319 -16.24 3.76 16.63
C GLY A 319 -15.30 4.89 17.06
N SER A 320 -15.68 6.10 16.75
CA SER A 320 -14.90 7.29 17.08
C SER A 320 -14.88 7.62 18.58
N SER A 321 -15.86 7.13 19.32
CA SER A 321 -16.02 7.31 20.78
C SER A 321 -15.52 6.12 21.62
N GLY A 322 -15.13 5.01 20.98
CA GLY A 322 -14.72 3.79 21.67
C GLY A 322 -15.87 3.05 22.37
N THR A 323 -17.12 3.35 22.03
CA THR A 323 -18.32 2.76 22.66
C THR A 323 -19.10 1.83 21.72
N GLY A 324 -18.55 1.57 20.54
CA GLY A 324 -19.16 0.68 19.54
C GLY A 324 -19.17 -0.78 19.97
N GLY A 325 -20.09 -1.57 19.40
CA GLY A 325 -20.32 -2.99 19.74
C GLY A 325 -19.72 -3.96 18.72
N GLY A 326 -18.57 -3.64 18.12
CA GLY A 326 -17.86 -4.57 17.21
C GLY A 326 -17.29 -5.77 17.94
N THR A 327 -16.88 -6.79 17.21
CA THR A 327 -16.30 -8.02 17.78
C THR A 327 -14.77 -8.00 17.62
N PRO A 328 -14.02 -7.92 18.74
CA PRO A 328 -12.57 -8.06 18.70
C PRO A 328 -12.18 -9.54 18.61
N THR A 329 -11.28 -9.86 17.68
CA THR A 329 -10.82 -11.24 17.50
C THR A 329 -9.30 -11.34 17.41
N VAL A 330 -8.74 -12.41 18.00
CA VAL A 330 -7.37 -12.86 17.81
C VAL A 330 -7.42 -14.29 17.31
N THR A 331 -6.92 -14.53 16.11
CA THR A 331 -6.86 -15.87 15.52
C THR A 331 -5.40 -16.29 15.35
N VAL A 332 -5.05 -17.49 15.80
CA VAL A 332 -3.70 -18.04 15.70
C VAL A 332 -3.70 -19.37 14.98
N SER A 333 -2.67 -19.63 14.17
CA SER A 333 -2.49 -20.89 13.43
C SER A 333 -1.00 -21.16 13.17
N ASN A 334 -0.68 -22.35 12.70
CA ASN A 334 0.67 -22.76 12.28
C ASN A 334 1.76 -22.55 13.34
N ASN A 335 1.41 -22.87 14.60
CA ASN A 335 2.27 -22.71 15.79
C ASN A 335 2.69 -21.26 16.09
N ALA A 336 1.87 -20.28 15.70
CA ALA A 336 2.11 -18.89 16.02
C ALA A 336 2.21 -18.63 17.51
N ILE A 337 3.07 -17.70 17.89
CA ILE A 337 3.17 -17.22 19.28
C ILE A 337 2.84 -15.72 19.29
N VAL A 338 1.84 -15.35 20.06
CA VAL A 338 1.46 -13.96 20.30
C VAL A 338 1.76 -13.58 21.74
N GLN A 339 2.60 -12.57 21.95
CA GLN A 339 2.95 -12.02 23.25
C GLN A 339 2.41 -10.60 23.38
N ALA A 340 1.29 -10.42 24.06
CA ALA A 340 0.71 -9.10 24.35
C ALA A 340 1.16 -8.63 25.76
N ASN A 341 2.32 -7.98 25.82
CA ASN A 341 2.86 -7.42 27.05
C ASN A 341 2.05 -6.18 27.48
N GLY A 342 1.43 -6.23 28.66
CA GLY A 342 0.43 -5.27 29.08
C GLY A 342 -1.00 -5.75 28.81
N GLY A 343 -1.15 -6.93 28.20
CA GLY A 343 -2.42 -7.58 27.93
C GLY A 343 -3.10 -7.18 26.63
N ILE A 344 -4.24 -7.83 26.39
CA ILE A 344 -5.16 -7.55 25.28
C ILE A 344 -6.40 -6.89 25.88
N SER A 345 -6.79 -5.74 25.37
CA SER A 345 -7.92 -4.97 25.91
C SER A 345 -8.79 -4.36 24.82
N ASP A 346 -10.03 -4.09 25.14
CA ASP A 346 -10.92 -3.26 24.33
C ASP A 346 -11.53 -2.12 25.17
N ASP A 347 -12.14 -1.14 24.51
CA ASP A 347 -12.89 -0.07 25.17
C ASP A 347 -14.40 -0.38 25.21
N SER A 348 -14.85 -1.46 24.58
CA SER A 348 -16.21 -1.96 24.65
C SER A 348 -16.32 -3.03 25.74
N SER A 349 -17.53 -3.28 26.21
CA SER A 349 -17.77 -4.38 27.17
C SER A 349 -17.91 -5.74 26.47
N THR A 350 -17.37 -5.88 25.27
CA THR A 350 -17.49 -7.08 24.44
C THR A 350 -16.33 -8.03 24.75
N ASP A 351 -16.63 -9.30 24.94
CA ASP A 351 -15.59 -10.31 25.17
C ASP A 351 -14.70 -10.46 23.93
N ILE A 352 -13.39 -10.36 24.12
CA ILE A 352 -12.40 -10.59 23.06
C ILE A 352 -12.40 -12.08 22.75
N GLN A 353 -12.67 -12.43 21.50
CA GLN A 353 -12.64 -13.80 21.03
C GLN A 353 -11.22 -14.17 20.62
N ILE A 354 -10.63 -15.14 21.31
CA ILE A 354 -9.29 -15.66 21.02
C ILE A 354 -9.42 -17.14 20.68
N GLY A 355 -8.80 -17.61 19.60
CA GLY A 355 -8.88 -19.01 19.22
C GLY A 355 -7.93 -19.42 18.12
N ALA A 356 -7.87 -20.73 17.85
CA ALA A 356 -7.19 -21.26 16.68
C ALA A 356 -8.02 -21.04 15.41
N ASP A 357 -7.35 -20.92 14.25
CA ASP A 357 -8.04 -20.95 12.97
C ASP A 357 -8.55 -22.36 12.69
N SER A 358 -9.85 -22.50 12.56
CA SER A 358 -10.50 -23.81 12.31
C SER A 358 -10.19 -24.41 10.93
N ASN A 359 -9.61 -23.62 10.02
CA ASN A 359 -9.24 -24.08 8.67
C ASN A 359 -7.80 -24.58 8.60
N GLU A 360 -7.00 -24.35 9.66
CA GLU A 360 -5.59 -24.74 9.75
C GLU A 360 -5.40 -25.97 10.65
N SER A 361 -4.36 -26.75 10.37
CA SER A 361 -4.11 -28.01 11.11
C SER A 361 -3.49 -27.80 12.48
N ASN A 362 -2.78 -26.67 12.69
CA ASN A 362 -2.12 -26.34 13.94
C ASN A 362 -2.65 -25.02 14.47
N GLY A 363 -2.71 -24.92 15.78
CA GLY A 363 -3.09 -23.69 16.47
C GLY A 363 -1.92 -22.79 16.82
N GLY A 364 -1.99 -22.14 17.97
CA GLY A 364 -0.94 -21.25 18.47
C GLY A 364 -1.05 -20.96 19.96
N ILE A 365 -0.17 -20.10 20.45
CA ILE A 365 -0.13 -19.67 21.86
C ILE A 365 -0.37 -18.17 21.90
N VAL A 366 -1.29 -17.74 22.77
CA VAL A 366 -1.54 -16.32 23.02
C VAL A 366 -1.27 -16.00 24.48
N TRP A 367 -0.32 -15.10 24.71
CA TRP A 367 -0.05 -14.52 26.01
C TRP A 367 -0.82 -13.22 26.18
N ASN A 368 -1.78 -13.22 27.08
CA ASN A 368 -2.50 -12.02 27.51
C ASN A 368 -1.88 -11.54 28.83
N GLY A 369 -0.93 -10.65 28.75
CA GLY A 369 -0.07 -10.28 29.88
C GLY A 369 0.76 -11.48 30.35
N LYS A 370 0.53 -11.91 31.57
CA LYS A 370 1.26 -13.03 32.23
C LYS A 370 0.57 -14.39 32.06
N VAL A 371 -0.55 -14.44 31.39
CA VAL A 371 -1.32 -15.70 31.23
C VAL A 371 -1.25 -16.11 29.78
N GLY A 372 -0.59 -17.20 29.48
CA GLY A 372 -0.54 -17.87 28.20
C GLY A 372 -1.66 -18.89 28.09
N THR A 373 -2.26 -19.00 26.91
CA THR A 373 -3.24 -20.04 26.57
C THR A 373 -2.86 -20.68 25.25
N VAL A 374 -2.86 -22.00 25.22
CA VAL A 374 -2.64 -22.79 24.01
C VAL A 374 -4.00 -23.05 23.37
N TYR A 375 -4.16 -22.65 22.10
CA TYR A 375 -5.34 -22.83 21.29
C TYR A 375 -5.06 -23.84 20.18
N GLY A 376 -5.81 -24.94 20.17
CA GLY A 376 -5.62 -26.03 19.21
C GLY A 376 -4.33 -26.84 19.42
N ASP A 377 -3.91 -27.57 18.39
CA ASP A 377 -2.70 -28.37 18.41
C ASP A 377 -1.47 -27.50 18.14
N VAL A 378 -0.48 -27.53 19.04
CA VAL A 378 0.76 -26.74 18.90
C VAL A 378 1.97 -27.64 19.02
N THR A 379 2.89 -27.49 18.08
CA THR A 379 4.21 -28.15 18.12
C THR A 379 5.29 -27.07 18.25
N LEU A 380 5.91 -27.00 19.42
CA LEU A 380 7.00 -26.06 19.66
C LEU A 380 8.25 -26.46 18.87
N GLN A 381 8.86 -25.50 18.21
CA GLN A 381 10.13 -25.69 17.49
C GLN A 381 11.32 -25.50 18.44
N GLU A 382 11.13 -24.74 19.50
CA GLU A 382 12.12 -24.43 20.56
C GLU A 382 11.49 -24.54 21.94
N ASP A 383 12.31 -24.55 22.98
CA ASP A 383 11.84 -24.58 24.36
C ASP A 383 11.08 -23.29 24.73
N LEU A 384 9.82 -23.40 25.07
CA LEU A 384 9.04 -22.30 25.60
C LEU A 384 9.47 -21.96 27.03
N LYS A 385 9.94 -20.74 27.24
CA LYS A 385 10.33 -20.25 28.56
C LYS A 385 9.15 -19.58 29.23
N ILE A 386 8.75 -20.09 30.38
CA ILE A 386 7.74 -19.47 31.25
C ILE A 386 8.46 -18.67 32.32
N GLY A 387 8.24 -17.36 32.34
CA GLY A 387 8.87 -16.43 33.28
C GLY A 387 8.31 -16.49 34.68
N GLU A 388 8.92 -15.80 35.62
CA GLU A 388 8.43 -15.69 37.00
C GLU A 388 7.06 -14.99 37.04
N GLY A 389 6.09 -15.69 37.64
CA GLY A 389 4.71 -15.22 37.77
C GLY A 389 3.88 -15.36 36.49
N GLU A 390 4.39 -16.03 35.48
CA GLU A 390 3.64 -16.42 34.28
C GLU A 390 3.02 -17.80 34.47
N SER A 391 1.95 -18.06 33.72
CA SER A 391 1.27 -19.36 33.69
C SER A 391 0.84 -19.70 32.29
N LEU A 392 0.90 -20.98 31.89
CA LEU A 392 0.42 -21.48 30.62
C LEU A 392 -0.75 -22.45 30.87
N THR A 393 -1.84 -22.24 30.15
CA THR A 393 -3.04 -23.09 30.20
C THR A 393 -3.32 -23.70 28.85
N LEU A 394 -4.00 -24.84 28.82
CA LEU A 394 -4.52 -25.48 27.61
C LEU A 394 -6.01 -25.14 27.49
N GLU A 395 -6.45 -24.67 26.33
CA GLU A 395 -7.86 -24.59 26.05
C GLU A 395 -8.42 -26.01 25.87
N ILE A 396 -9.34 -26.42 26.72
CA ILE A 396 -10.01 -27.71 26.56
C ILE A 396 -11.24 -27.48 25.69
N ILE A 397 -11.15 -27.87 24.43
CA ILE A 397 -12.33 -27.93 23.54
C ILE A 397 -13.18 -29.13 24.03
N MET A 398 -14.32 -28.85 24.67
CA MET A 398 -15.30 -29.85 25.07
C MET A 398 -16.36 -30.04 24.01
#